data_234442cf8845a319597f5bb0bd939cfc
#
_entry.id   234442cf8845a319597f5bb0bd939cfc
#
_cell.length_a   1.000
_cell.length_b   1.000
_cell.length_c   1.000
_cell.angle_alpha   90.00
_cell.angle_beta   90.00
_cell.angle_gamma   90.00
#
_symmetry.space_group_name_H-M   'P 1'
#
loop_
_entity.id
_entity.type
_entity.pdbx_description
1 polymer ?
#
loop_
_entity_poly.entity_id
_entity_poly.type
_entity_poly.pdbx_seq_one_letter_code
_entity_poly.pdbx_strand_id
1 'polypeptide(L)'
;MIRFSTLDVEMPPIDPQRDKAWIEAVARGYGKSIGELYYYFCSDERLLEINRQRLGHDFYTDIVTFPLTDCETVLSSEFCISIDRIKENAETFGRSYESELHRVMIHGVLHLIGFDDHTEEDEKTMREKEEEALKLLFSQMNIK
;
A
#
# COMPACT_ATOMS: atom_id res chain seq x y z
N MET A 1 2.42 6.79 13.76
CA MET A 1 2.45 7.95 12.83
C MET A 1 2.43 7.47 11.38
N ILE A 2 1.59 8.08 10.57
CA ILE A 2 1.53 7.75 9.14
C ILE A 2 1.82 9.02 8.35
N ARG A 3 2.74 8.95 7.40
CA ARG A 3 3.10 10.09 6.55
C ARG A 3 3.02 9.73 5.09
N PHE A 4 2.54 10.68 4.28
CA PHE A 4 2.48 10.57 2.84
C PHE A 4 3.38 11.63 2.23
N SER A 5 4.29 11.22 1.34
CA SER A 5 5.25 12.11 0.69
C SER A 5 5.41 11.73 -0.77
N THR A 6 6.00 12.62 -1.54
CA THR A 6 6.30 12.36 -2.95
C THR A 6 7.79 12.53 -3.18
N LEU A 7 8.34 11.81 -4.16
CA LEU A 7 9.75 11.93 -4.54
C LEU A 7 9.91 12.75 -5.81
N ASP A 8 9.23 12.35 -6.89
CA ASP A 8 9.37 13.00 -8.20
C ASP A 8 8.04 13.10 -8.95
N VAL A 9 6.93 13.03 -8.24
CA VAL A 9 5.57 13.09 -8.80
C VAL A 9 4.71 14.02 -7.96
N GLU A 10 3.54 14.37 -8.48
CA GLU A 10 2.54 15.10 -7.71
C GLU A 10 1.84 14.14 -6.76
N MET A 11 1.29 14.67 -5.66
CA MET A 11 0.57 13.88 -4.69
C MET A 11 -0.66 13.24 -5.34
N PRO A 12 -0.80 11.90 -5.23
CA PRO A 12 -1.97 11.23 -5.79
C PRO A 12 -3.24 11.55 -4.98
N PRO A 13 -4.43 11.10 -5.46
CA PRO A 13 -5.70 11.47 -4.82
C PRO A 13 -5.92 10.73 -3.50
N ILE A 14 -5.19 11.11 -2.47
CA ILE A 14 -5.39 10.64 -1.10
C ILE A 14 -6.10 11.70 -0.28
N ASP A 15 -6.76 11.25 0.77
CA ASP A 15 -7.31 12.11 1.82
C ASP A 15 -6.54 11.74 3.09
N PRO A 16 -5.53 12.54 3.48
CA PRO A 16 -4.63 12.13 4.55
C PRO A 16 -5.35 11.78 5.86
N GLN A 17 -6.31 12.57 6.27
CA GLN A 17 -7.03 12.32 7.50
C GLN A 17 -7.84 11.03 7.45
N ARG A 18 -8.62 10.87 6.37
CA ARG A 18 -9.44 9.66 6.16
C ARG A 18 -8.55 8.42 6.02
N ASP A 19 -7.52 8.52 5.19
CA ASP A 19 -6.70 7.35 4.85
C ASP A 19 -5.84 6.90 6.03
N LYS A 20 -5.37 7.82 6.87
CA LYS A 20 -4.69 7.45 8.11
C LYS A 20 -5.61 6.69 9.05
N ALA A 21 -6.83 7.19 9.24
CA ALA A 21 -7.83 6.54 10.09
C ALA A 21 -8.19 5.16 9.55
N TRP A 22 -8.29 5.03 8.23
CA TRP A 22 -8.58 3.78 7.57
C TRP A 22 -7.48 2.74 7.80
N ILE A 23 -6.24 3.11 7.56
CA ILE A 23 -5.09 2.21 7.75
C ILE A 23 -5.02 1.73 9.20
N GLU A 24 -5.20 2.66 10.14
CA GLU A 24 -5.21 2.31 11.56
C GLU A 24 -6.37 1.36 11.91
N ALA A 25 -7.55 1.58 11.33
CA ALA A 25 -8.71 0.72 11.56
C ALA A 25 -8.47 -0.69 11.01
N VAL A 26 -7.89 -0.80 9.81
CA VAL A 26 -7.55 -2.11 9.23
C VAL A 26 -6.58 -2.86 10.13
N ALA A 27 -5.49 -2.20 10.54
CA ALA A 27 -4.49 -2.82 11.42
C ALA A 27 -5.12 -3.29 12.74
N ARG A 28 -5.95 -2.44 13.34
CA ARG A 28 -6.61 -2.74 14.60
C ARG A 28 -7.52 -3.97 14.49
N GLY A 29 -8.16 -4.14 13.34
CA GLY A 29 -9.00 -5.31 13.08
C GLY A 29 -8.25 -6.63 13.14
N TYR A 30 -6.93 -6.60 12.95
CA TYR A 30 -6.05 -7.77 13.06
C TYR A 30 -5.27 -7.79 14.37
N GLY A 31 -5.63 -6.93 15.32
CA GLY A 31 -4.94 -6.87 16.61
C GLY A 31 -3.57 -6.19 16.55
N LYS A 32 -3.34 -5.37 15.54
CA LYS A 32 -2.07 -4.66 15.36
C LYS A 32 -2.24 -3.17 15.60
N SER A 33 -1.15 -2.51 15.95
CA SER A 33 -1.10 -1.05 16.02
C SER A 33 -0.08 -0.52 15.02
N ILE A 34 -0.20 0.75 14.68
CA ILE A 34 0.71 1.41 13.75
C ILE A 34 1.78 2.15 14.54
N GLY A 35 3.04 1.86 14.25
CA GLY A 35 4.17 2.63 14.75
C GLY A 35 4.46 3.79 13.79
N GLU A 36 5.36 3.55 12.83
CA GLU A 36 5.74 4.56 11.85
C GLU A 36 5.59 3.98 10.44
N LEU A 37 4.63 4.51 9.69
CA LEU A 37 4.44 4.15 8.28
C LEU A 37 4.72 5.38 7.43
N TYR A 38 5.61 5.21 6.45
CA TYR A 38 5.98 6.26 5.50
C TYR A 38 5.67 5.78 4.10
N TYR A 39 4.78 6.51 3.42
CA TYR A 39 4.45 6.24 2.03
C TYR A 39 5.15 7.25 1.15
N TYR A 40 5.97 6.78 0.21
CA TYR A 40 6.66 7.61 -0.77
C TYR A 40 6.11 7.28 -2.15
N PHE A 41 5.45 8.25 -2.77
CA PHE A 41 4.92 8.10 -4.12
C PHE A 41 5.95 8.60 -5.11
N CYS A 42 6.16 7.85 -6.18
CA CYS A 42 7.21 8.14 -7.16
C CYS A 42 6.83 7.66 -8.55
N SER A 43 7.69 7.93 -9.53
CA SER A 43 7.54 7.43 -10.88
C SER A 43 8.03 5.98 -10.99
N ASP A 44 7.65 5.32 -12.09
CA ASP A 44 8.12 3.98 -12.43
C ASP A 44 9.65 3.93 -12.47
N GLU A 45 10.28 4.93 -13.09
CA GLU A 45 11.74 4.98 -13.23
C GLU A 45 12.41 5.13 -11.86
N ARG A 46 11.86 5.97 -11.01
CA ARG A 46 12.41 6.16 -9.67
C ARG A 46 12.28 4.90 -8.83
N LEU A 47 11.15 4.21 -8.92
CA LEU A 47 10.96 2.97 -8.18
C LEU A 47 11.89 1.86 -8.69
N LEU A 48 12.09 1.78 -10.00
CA LEU A 48 13.05 0.84 -10.59
C LEU A 48 14.47 1.09 -10.06
N GLU A 49 14.88 2.36 -9.98
CA GLU A 49 16.19 2.75 -9.45
C GLU A 49 16.33 2.32 -7.99
N ILE A 50 15.30 2.57 -7.16
CA ILE A 50 15.29 2.16 -5.76
C ILE A 50 15.39 0.64 -5.65
N ASN A 51 14.64 -0.09 -6.48
CA ASN A 51 14.61 -1.54 -6.48
C ASN A 51 15.99 -2.11 -6.83
N ARG A 52 16.67 -1.52 -7.83
CA ARG A 52 18.02 -1.91 -8.21
C ARG A 52 19.03 -1.64 -7.10
N GLN A 53 19.00 -0.44 -6.54
CA GLN A 53 20.02 0.01 -5.58
C GLN A 53 19.87 -0.65 -4.21
N ARG A 54 18.65 -0.84 -3.74
CA ARG A 54 18.39 -1.30 -2.37
C ARG A 54 18.12 -2.79 -2.26
N LEU A 55 17.56 -3.41 -3.30
CA LEU A 55 17.19 -4.83 -3.27
C LEU A 55 17.94 -5.66 -4.30
N GLY A 56 18.69 -5.03 -5.20
CA GLY A 56 19.38 -5.72 -6.27
C GLY A 56 18.45 -6.31 -7.32
N HIS A 57 17.19 -5.89 -7.35
CA HIS A 57 16.20 -6.33 -8.31
C HIS A 57 16.14 -5.38 -9.50
N ASP A 58 16.06 -5.90 -10.71
CA ASP A 58 16.07 -5.10 -11.94
C ASP A 58 14.78 -5.33 -12.72
N PHE A 59 13.63 -5.01 -12.08
CA PHE A 59 12.34 -5.12 -12.71
C PHE A 59 11.39 -4.07 -12.15
N TYR A 60 10.37 -3.71 -12.94
CA TYR A 60 9.33 -2.78 -12.54
C TYR A 60 8.34 -3.48 -11.61
N THR A 61 7.88 -2.74 -10.61
CA THR A 61 6.86 -3.22 -9.67
C THR A 61 6.00 -2.03 -9.24
N ASP A 62 4.87 -2.31 -8.59
CA ASP A 62 3.99 -1.25 -8.12
C ASP A 62 4.37 -0.74 -6.72
N ILE A 63 4.91 -1.61 -5.87
CA ILE A 63 5.28 -1.26 -4.49
C ILE A 63 6.53 -2.01 -4.05
N VAL A 64 7.35 -1.31 -3.25
CA VAL A 64 8.49 -1.91 -2.56
C VAL A 64 8.33 -1.60 -1.08
N THR A 65 8.52 -2.60 -0.23
CA THR A 65 8.34 -2.50 1.22
C THR A 65 9.67 -2.63 1.93
N PHE A 66 9.96 -1.68 2.84
CA PHE A 66 11.15 -1.71 3.68
C PHE A 66 10.70 -1.69 5.14
N PRO A 67 10.54 -2.88 5.77
CA PRO A 67 10.13 -2.94 7.18
C PRO A 67 11.15 -2.25 8.10
N LEU A 68 10.64 -1.54 9.10
CA LEU A 68 11.48 -0.81 10.06
C LEU A 68 11.57 -1.53 11.41
N THR A 69 10.76 -2.56 11.61
CA THR A 69 10.78 -3.36 12.84
C THR A 69 10.34 -4.78 12.51
N ASP A 70 10.74 -5.73 13.34
CA ASP A 70 10.26 -7.11 13.29
C ASP A 70 9.23 -7.40 14.38
N CYS A 71 8.78 -6.38 15.09
CA CYS A 71 7.75 -6.51 16.12
C CYS A 71 6.42 -6.93 15.49
N GLU A 72 5.86 -8.06 15.96
CA GLU A 72 4.65 -8.63 15.35
C GLU A 72 3.38 -7.82 15.64
N THR A 73 3.36 -7.04 16.71
CA THR A 73 2.17 -6.30 17.12
C THR A 73 2.16 -4.85 16.69
N VAL A 74 3.31 -4.33 16.27
CA VAL A 74 3.44 -2.93 15.82
C VAL A 74 3.96 -2.92 14.40
N LEU A 75 3.21 -2.30 13.50
CA LEU A 75 3.58 -2.22 12.09
C LEU A 75 4.34 -0.93 11.83
N SER A 76 5.58 -1.06 11.36
CA SER A 76 6.42 0.08 10.98
C SER A 76 7.17 -0.26 9.70
N SER A 77 7.08 0.62 8.71
CA SER A 77 7.67 0.38 7.39
C SER A 77 7.77 1.65 6.57
N GLU A 78 8.65 1.63 5.60
CA GLU A 78 8.61 2.54 4.47
C GLU A 78 8.03 1.79 3.29
N PHE A 79 7.18 2.46 2.50
CA PHE A 79 6.64 1.93 1.25
C PHE A 79 6.98 2.91 0.14
N CYS A 80 7.51 2.40 -0.96
CA CYS A 80 7.71 3.20 -2.17
C CYS A 80 6.73 2.67 -3.22
N ILE A 81 5.89 3.54 -3.76
CA ILE A 81 4.79 3.17 -4.66
C ILE A 81 4.91 3.94 -5.96
N SER A 82 4.88 3.23 -7.10
CA SER A 82 4.92 3.84 -8.42
C SER A 82 3.52 4.29 -8.85
N ILE A 83 3.35 5.60 -9.01
CA ILE A 83 2.10 6.18 -9.50
C ILE A 83 1.82 5.75 -10.94
N ASP A 84 2.86 5.66 -11.76
CA ASP A 84 2.72 5.23 -13.15
C ASP A 84 2.16 3.81 -13.23
N ARG A 85 2.67 2.93 -12.39
CA ARG A 85 2.20 1.54 -12.36
C ARG A 85 0.77 1.43 -11.85
N ILE A 86 0.41 2.26 -10.86
CA ILE A 86 -0.96 2.32 -10.36
C ILE A 86 -1.94 2.72 -11.48
N LYS A 87 -1.61 3.76 -12.23
CA LYS A 87 -2.45 4.23 -13.34
C LYS A 87 -2.61 3.16 -14.41
N GLU A 88 -1.51 2.51 -14.77
CA GLU A 88 -1.53 1.44 -15.76
C GLU A 88 -2.37 0.25 -15.30
N ASN A 89 -2.20 -0.17 -14.05
CA ASN A 89 -2.98 -1.27 -13.48
C ASN A 89 -4.47 -0.94 -13.39
N ALA A 90 -4.81 0.29 -13.02
CA ALA A 90 -6.20 0.73 -12.97
C ALA A 90 -6.85 0.60 -14.34
N GLU A 91 -6.18 1.06 -15.37
CA GLU A 91 -6.66 0.97 -16.73
C GLU A 91 -6.78 -0.49 -17.18
N THR A 92 -5.74 -1.29 -16.95
CA THR A 92 -5.71 -2.69 -17.37
C THR A 92 -6.84 -3.50 -16.73
N PHE A 93 -7.13 -3.26 -15.45
CA PHE A 93 -8.12 -4.05 -14.71
C PHE A 93 -9.51 -3.39 -14.64
N GLY A 94 -9.69 -2.27 -15.32
CA GLY A 94 -10.99 -1.58 -15.34
C GLY A 94 -11.40 -1.02 -13.99
N ARG A 95 -10.44 -0.51 -13.22
CA ARG A 95 -10.67 0.08 -11.90
C ARG A 95 -10.39 1.57 -11.92
N SER A 96 -10.95 2.32 -10.94
CA SER A 96 -10.61 3.72 -10.82
C SER A 96 -9.18 3.87 -10.29
N TYR A 97 -8.56 4.99 -10.59
CA TYR A 97 -7.24 5.33 -10.08
C TYR A 97 -7.25 5.33 -8.53
N GLU A 98 -8.25 5.96 -7.93
CA GLU A 98 -8.37 6.01 -6.47
C GLU A 98 -8.48 4.61 -5.86
N SER A 99 -9.29 3.74 -6.44
CA SER A 99 -9.46 2.37 -5.96
C SER A 99 -8.18 1.57 -6.03
N GLU A 100 -7.48 1.64 -7.17
CA GLU A 100 -6.24 0.89 -7.34
C GLU A 100 -5.13 1.43 -6.44
N LEU A 101 -5.05 2.74 -6.28
CA LEU A 101 -4.10 3.38 -5.38
C LEU A 101 -4.26 2.85 -3.94
N HIS A 102 -5.49 2.86 -3.44
CA HIS A 102 -5.76 2.40 -2.07
C HIS A 102 -5.58 0.90 -1.92
N ARG A 103 -5.85 0.13 -2.98
CA ARG A 103 -5.57 -1.31 -2.99
C ARG A 103 -4.08 -1.57 -2.75
N VAL A 104 -3.22 -0.87 -3.48
CA VAL A 104 -1.77 -1.06 -3.35
C VAL A 104 -1.27 -0.56 -1.99
N MET A 105 -1.81 0.56 -1.52
CA MET A 105 -1.45 1.09 -0.20
C MET A 105 -1.75 0.08 0.91
N ILE A 106 -2.91 -0.54 0.88
CA ILE A 106 -3.29 -1.50 1.92
C ILE A 106 -2.62 -2.87 1.72
N HIS A 107 -2.29 -3.22 0.48
CA HIS A 107 -1.56 -4.44 0.17
C HIS A 107 -0.25 -4.51 0.97
N GLY A 108 0.50 -3.41 1.01
CA GLY A 108 1.73 -3.35 1.80
C GLY A 108 1.50 -3.59 3.28
N VAL A 109 0.44 -3.01 3.83
CA VAL A 109 0.08 -3.19 5.24
C VAL A 109 -0.31 -4.64 5.51
N LEU A 110 -1.07 -5.26 4.62
CA LEU A 110 -1.48 -6.67 4.76
C LEU A 110 -0.28 -7.61 4.74
N HIS A 111 0.75 -7.31 3.94
CA HIS A 111 2.01 -8.04 3.98
C HIS A 111 2.68 -7.94 5.36
N LEU A 112 2.70 -6.76 5.94
CA LEU A 112 3.28 -6.58 7.29
C LEU A 112 2.52 -7.37 8.34
N ILE A 113 1.21 -7.53 8.15
CA ILE A 113 0.36 -8.29 9.07
C ILE A 113 0.65 -9.79 8.95
N GLY A 114 1.10 -10.26 7.79
CA GLY A 114 1.47 -11.65 7.58
C GLY A 114 0.81 -12.34 6.40
N PHE A 115 0.06 -11.62 5.59
CA PHE A 115 -0.53 -12.18 4.37
C PHE A 115 0.51 -12.19 3.25
N ASP A 116 0.69 -13.33 2.61
CA ASP A 116 1.62 -13.49 1.49
C ASP A 116 0.89 -13.50 0.15
N ASP A 117 1.67 -13.56 -0.94
CA ASP A 117 1.14 -13.68 -2.29
C ASP A 117 2.00 -14.62 -3.14
N HIS A 118 2.61 -15.63 -2.50
CA HIS A 118 3.53 -16.55 -3.17
C HIS A 118 2.82 -17.69 -3.91
N THR A 119 1.66 -18.13 -3.44
CA THR A 119 0.88 -19.20 -4.05
C THR A 119 -0.43 -18.65 -4.59
N GLU A 120 -1.13 -19.43 -5.43
CA GLU A 120 -2.45 -19.03 -5.94
C GLU A 120 -3.45 -18.84 -4.80
N GLU A 121 -3.39 -19.70 -3.78
CA GLU A 121 -4.25 -19.59 -2.61
C GLU A 121 -3.93 -18.34 -1.80
N ASP A 122 -2.65 -18.04 -1.62
CA ASP A 122 -2.20 -16.82 -0.94
C ASP A 122 -2.66 -15.57 -1.67
N GLU A 123 -2.54 -15.56 -3.01
CA GLU A 123 -2.98 -14.45 -3.83
C GLU A 123 -4.48 -14.23 -3.72
N LYS A 124 -5.25 -15.32 -3.69
CA LYS A 124 -6.70 -15.25 -3.53
C LYS A 124 -7.07 -14.65 -2.18
N THR A 125 -6.43 -15.13 -1.12
CA THR A 125 -6.66 -14.60 0.23
C THR A 125 -6.29 -13.13 0.31
N MET A 126 -5.14 -12.74 -0.26
CA MET A 126 -4.71 -11.36 -0.29
C MET A 126 -5.75 -10.47 -0.98
N ARG A 127 -6.26 -10.91 -2.14
CA ARG A 127 -7.29 -10.14 -2.86
C ARG A 127 -8.57 -10.00 -2.03
N GLU A 128 -8.97 -11.05 -1.33
CA GLU A 128 -10.14 -11.00 -0.46
C GLU A 128 -9.95 -9.97 0.67
N LYS A 129 -8.76 -9.95 1.28
CA LYS A 129 -8.46 -9.01 2.36
C LYS A 129 -8.34 -7.58 1.85
N GLU A 130 -7.80 -7.39 0.65
CA GLU A 130 -7.79 -6.09 0.00
C GLU A 130 -9.22 -5.59 -0.24
N GLU A 131 -10.11 -6.46 -0.75
CA GLU A 131 -11.50 -6.11 -1.00
C GLU A 131 -12.25 -5.76 0.28
N GLU A 132 -12.02 -6.49 1.36
CA GLU A 132 -12.60 -6.18 2.67
C GLU A 132 -12.16 -4.79 3.14
N ALA A 133 -10.87 -4.48 3.01
CA ALA A 133 -10.32 -3.20 3.42
C ALA A 133 -10.87 -2.05 2.55
N LEU A 134 -10.99 -2.26 1.25
CA LEU A 134 -11.55 -1.26 0.34
C LEU A 134 -13.03 -1.01 0.63
N LYS A 135 -13.76 -2.06 0.98
CA LYS A 135 -15.15 -1.96 1.37
C LYS A 135 -15.32 -1.08 2.61
N LEU A 136 -14.45 -1.28 3.59
CA LEU A 136 -14.43 -0.45 4.79
C LEU A 136 -14.18 1.02 4.42
N LEU A 137 -13.21 1.27 3.57
CA LEU A 137 -12.86 2.63 3.15
C LEU A 137 -14.04 3.32 2.45
N PHE A 138 -14.58 2.68 1.41
CA PHE A 138 -15.55 3.33 0.54
C PHE A 138 -16.98 3.29 1.03
N SER A 139 -17.33 2.40 1.96
CA SER A 139 -18.68 2.36 2.49
C SER A 139 -18.81 2.94 3.89
N GLN A 140 -17.76 2.94 4.69
CA GLN A 140 -17.82 3.42 6.07
C GLN A 140 -16.97 4.66 6.33
N MET A 141 -15.76 4.70 5.81
CA MET A 141 -14.83 5.80 6.07
C MET A 141 -15.04 6.99 5.14
N ASN A 142 -15.74 6.79 4.01
CA ASN A 142 -15.98 7.81 3.00
C ASN A 142 -17.37 8.44 3.12
N ILE A 143 -18.03 8.28 4.26
CA ILE A 143 -19.35 8.84 4.51
C ILE A 143 -19.23 10.32 4.86
N LYS A 144 -20.11 11.10 4.30
CA LYS A 144 -20.20 12.53 4.56
C LYS A 144 -21.37 12.82 5.49
#